data_aa1a2bc9325861d91ff1303c354694c4
#
_entry.id   aa1a2bc9325861d91ff1303c354694c4
#
_cell.length_a   1.000
_cell.length_b   1.000
_cell.length_c   1.000
_cell.angle_alpha   90.00
_cell.angle_beta   90.00
_cell.angle_gamma   90.00
#
_symmetry.space_group_name_H-M   'P 1'
#
loop_
_entity.id
_entity.type
_entity.pdbx_description
1 polymer ?
#
loop_
_entity_poly.entity_id
_entity_poly.type
_entity_poly.pdbx_seq_one_letter_code
_entity_poly.pdbx_strand_id
1 'polypeptide(L)'
;ERRRTEIARALVMEPQFILLDEPFSGIDPIAVEDIQKIIFDLKNRNIGVLITDHNVRETLTITDRSYLLYDGKVLFSGTSDEISSDKEARRLYLGDKFKMEGR
;
A
#
# COMPACT_ATOMS: atom_id res chain seq x y z
N GLU A 1 19.23 0.20 -3.26
CA GLU A 1 18.44 -0.26 -2.16
C GLU A 1 17.79 -1.61 -2.52
N ARG A 2 17.75 -2.52 -1.56
CA ARG A 2 17.39 -3.92 -1.81
C ARG A 2 16.01 -4.12 -2.42
N ARG A 3 15.00 -3.41 -1.88
CA ARG A 3 13.63 -3.56 -2.38
C ARG A 3 13.47 -3.05 -3.80
N ARG A 4 14.13 -1.96 -4.12
CA ARG A 4 14.12 -1.43 -5.48
C ARG A 4 14.74 -2.43 -6.45
N THR A 5 15.82 -3.08 -6.03
CA THR A 5 16.48 -4.11 -6.83
C THR A 5 15.56 -5.31 -7.05
N GLU A 6 14.85 -5.74 -6.02
CA GLU A 6 13.90 -6.85 -6.11
C GLU A 6 12.78 -6.54 -7.10
N ILE A 7 12.23 -5.32 -7.05
CA ILE A 7 11.18 -4.91 -7.96
C ILE A 7 11.72 -4.85 -9.40
N ALA A 8 12.90 -4.28 -9.59
CA ALA A 8 13.51 -4.19 -10.92
C ALA A 8 13.75 -5.58 -11.52
N ARG A 9 14.18 -6.53 -10.71
CA ARG A 9 14.37 -7.91 -11.18
C ARG A 9 13.06 -8.55 -11.60
N ALA A 10 11.98 -8.31 -10.85
CA ALA A 10 10.65 -8.80 -11.22
C ALA A 10 10.21 -8.22 -12.56
N LEU A 11 10.51 -6.95 -12.83
CA LEU A 11 10.13 -6.30 -14.08
C LEU A 11 10.80 -6.89 -15.31
N VAL A 12 12.00 -7.47 -15.17
CA VAL A 12 12.68 -8.13 -16.28
C VAL A 12 11.85 -9.27 -16.86
N MET A 13 10.98 -9.86 -16.05
CA MET A 13 10.10 -10.95 -16.47
C MET A 13 8.86 -10.47 -17.25
N GLU A 14 8.68 -9.17 -17.40
CA GLU A 14 7.52 -8.55 -18.05
C GLU A 14 6.19 -9.07 -17.49
N PRO A 15 5.98 -9.01 -16.17
CA PRO A 15 4.79 -9.59 -15.55
C PRO A 15 3.55 -8.75 -15.84
N GLN A 16 2.38 -9.40 -15.82
CA GLN A 16 1.10 -8.72 -15.83
C GLN A 16 0.65 -8.35 -14.41
N PHE A 17 1.27 -8.96 -13.42
CA PHE A 17 0.86 -8.84 -12.04
C PHE A 17 2.07 -9.02 -11.12
N ILE A 18 2.16 -8.22 -10.08
CA ILE A 18 3.24 -8.29 -9.09
C ILE A 18 2.65 -8.34 -7.69
N LEU A 19 3.19 -9.22 -6.85
CA LEU A 19 2.87 -9.27 -5.43
C LEU A 19 4.05 -8.70 -4.64
N LEU A 20 3.78 -7.69 -3.81
CA LEU A 20 4.76 -7.08 -2.93
C LEU A 20 4.37 -7.34 -1.48
N ASP A 21 5.20 -8.07 -0.77
CA ASP A 21 4.96 -8.42 0.63
C ASP A 21 5.76 -7.49 1.53
N GLU A 22 5.05 -6.69 2.31
CA GLU A 22 5.64 -5.77 3.29
C GLU A 22 6.67 -4.80 2.69
N PRO A 23 6.36 -4.13 1.54
CA PRO A 23 7.36 -3.29 0.88
C PRO A 23 7.80 -2.08 1.71
N PHE A 24 7.00 -1.64 2.68
CA PHE A 24 7.32 -0.47 3.50
C PHE A 24 7.93 -0.83 4.85
N SER A 25 8.08 -2.11 5.16
CA SER A 25 8.58 -2.54 6.46
C SER A 25 10.06 -2.25 6.61
N GLY A 26 10.42 -1.60 7.73
CA GLY A 26 11.82 -1.41 8.10
C GLY A 26 12.63 -0.46 7.21
N ILE A 27 11.98 0.38 6.41
CA ILE A 27 12.68 1.36 5.57
C ILE A 27 12.44 2.77 6.09
N ASP A 28 13.33 3.69 5.74
CA ASP A 28 13.22 5.07 6.20
C ASP A 28 12.21 5.86 5.35
N PRO A 29 11.77 7.04 5.83
CA PRO A 29 10.74 7.81 5.12
C PRO A 29 11.10 8.20 3.69
N ILE A 30 12.37 8.43 3.39
CA ILE A 30 12.79 8.78 2.04
C ILE A 30 12.64 7.59 1.12
N ALA A 31 13.04 6.41 1.60
CA ALA A 31 12.90 5.18 0.83
C ALA A 31 11.43 4.81 0.61
N VAL A 32 10.54 5.15 1.57
CA VAL A 32 9.10 4.95 1.40
C VAL A 32 8.61 5.69 0.17
N GLU A 33 8.97 6.95 0.00
CA GLU A 33 8.55 7.73 -1.17
C GLU A 33 9.04 7.12 -2.47
N ASP A 34 10.28 6.64 -2.50
CA ASP A 34 10.84 5.99 -3.68
C ASP A 34 10.06 4.74 -4.06
N ILE A 35 9.72 3.92 -3.07
CA ILE A 35 8.93 2.71 -3.30
C ILE A 35 7.52 3.07 -3.80
N GLN A 36 6.91 4.09 -3.22
CA GLN A 36 5.59 4.55 -3.67
C GLN A 36 5.62 5.00 -5.13
N LYS A 37 6.65 5.70 -5.55
CA LYS A 37 6.81 6.13 -6.94
C LYS A 37 6.96 4.94 -7.88
N ILE A 38 7.72 3.94 -7.48
CA ILE A 38 7.90 2.74 -8.27
C ILE A 38 6.56 2.01 -8.46
N ILE A 39 5.79 1.88 -7.38
CA ILE A 39 4.49 1.22 -7.43
C ILE A 39 3.54 1.99 -8.35
N PHE A 40 3.54 3.31 -8.26
CA PHE A 40 2.73 4.16 -9.12
C PHE A 40 3.10 3.97 -10.59
N ASP A 41 4.39 3.88 -10.90
CA ASP A 41 4.86 3.63 -12.26
C ASP A 41 4.41 2.26 -12.78
N LEU A 42 4.45 1.24 -11.93
CA LEU A 42 3.96 -0.10 -12.29
C LEU A 42 2.49 -0.05 -12.69
N LYS A 43 1.70 0.64 -11.91
CA LYS A 43 0.28 0.81 -12.18
C LYS A 43 0.07 1.50 -13.53
N ASN A 44 0.86 2.53 -13.84
CA ASN A 44 0.76 3.25 -15.10
C ASN A 44 1.17 2.42 -16.31
N ARG A 45 1.89 1.33 -16.08
CA ARG A 45 2.23 0.36 -17.13
C ARG A 45 1.19 -0.75 -17.26
N ASN A 46 0.03 -0.58 -16.63
CA ASN A 46 -1.04 -1.58 -16.60
C ASN A 46 -0.63 -2.89 -15.94
N ILE A 47 0.28 -2.81 -14.96
CA ILE A 47 0.66 -3.97 -14.17
C ILE A 47 -0.19 -3.95 -12.90
N GLY A 48 -0.89 -5.05 -12.63
CA GLY A 48 -1.64 -5.20 -11.39
C GLY A 48 -0.67 -5.37 -10.22
N VAL A 49 -0.90 -4.66 -9.11
CA VAL A 49 -0.03 -4.73 -7.94
C VAL A 49 -0.86 -5.07 -6.72
N LEU A 50 -0.51 -6.16 -6.05
CA LEU A 50 -1.09 -6.53 -4.77
C LEU A 50 -0.04 -6.30 -3.68
N ILE A 51 -0.41 -5.52 -2.67
CA ILE A 51 0.50 -5.17 -1.58
C ILE A 51 -0.06 -5.70 -0.27
N THR A 52 0.77 -6.35 0.53
CA THR A 52 0.46 -6.68 1.91
C THR A 52 1.38 -5.86 2.80
N ASP A 53 0.82 -5.10 3.72
CA ASP A 53 1.63 -4.30 4.63
C ASP A 53 0.80 -3.87 5.84
N HIS A 54 1.46 -3.68 6.97
CA HIS A 54 0.83 -3.16 8.18
C HIS A 54 1.01 -1.65 8.31
N ASN A 55 1.78 -1.04 7.44
CA ASN A 55 1.97 0.41 7.40
C ASN A 55 0.79 1.02 6.65
N VAL A 56 -0.31 1.22 7.36
CA VAL A 56 -1.60 1.56 6.76
C VAL A 56 -1.56 2.88 5.99
N ARG A 57 -0.99 3.91 6.59
CA ARG A 57 -0.91 5.24 5.95
C ARG A 57 -0.22 5.18 4.60
N GLU A 58 0.97 4.58 4.58
CA GLU A 58 1.79 4.49 3.36
C GLU A 58 1.09 3.68 2.28
N THR A 59 0.42 2.61 2.68
CA THR A 59 -0.29 1.74 1.77
C THR A 59 -1.53 2.43 1.19
N LEU A 60 -2.34 3.08 2.03
CA LEU A 60 -3.54 3.75 1.56
C LEU A 60 -3.24 4.91 0.60
N THR A 61 -2.07 5.51 0.73
CA THR A 61 -1.68 6.62 -0.14
C THR A 61 -1.57 6.18 -1.60
N ILE A 62 -1.23 4.93 -1.87
CA ILE A 62 -0.93 4.46 -3.22
C ILE A 62 -1.87 3.38 -3.74
N THR A 63 -2.82 2.91 -2.94
CA THR A 63 -3.72 1.84 -3.38
C THR A 63 -5.05 2.41 -3.87
N ASP A 64 -5.61 1.75 -4.87
CA ASP A 64 -6.95 2.08 -5.37
C ASP A 64 -8.01 1.46 -4.47
N ARG A 65 -7.75 0.26 -3.97
CA ARG A 65 -8.66 -0.46 -3.11
C ARG A 65 -7.88 -1.25 -2.08
N SER A 66 -8.38 -1.31 -0.86
CA SER A 66 -7.71 -1.99 0.22
C SER A 66 -8.69 -2.85 1.03
N TYR A 67 -8.14 -3.87 1.65
CA TYR A 67 -8.86 -4.77 2.54
C TYR A 67 -8.17 -4.75 3.89
N LEU A 68 -8.91 -4.38 4.93
CA LEU A 68 -8.37 -4.38 6.29
C LEU A 68 -8.72 -5.69 6.95
N LEU A 69 -7.69 -6.38 7.41
CA LEU A 69 -7.85 -7.67 8.08
C LEU A 69 -7.66 -7.50 9.58
N TYR A 70 -8.54 -8.14 10.33
CA TYR A 70 -8.46 -8.15 11.79
C TYR A 70 -8.95 -9.48 12.28
N ASP A 71 -8.15 -10.11 13.13
CA ASP A 71 -8.49 -11.40 13.73
C ASP A 71 -8.90 -12.45 12.67
N GLY A 72 -8.12 -12.51 11.58
CA GLY A 72 -8.34 -13.48 10.52
C GLY A 72 -9.52 -13.22 9.60
N LYS A 73 -10.14 -12.05 9.70
CA LYS A 73 -11.31 -11.71 8.91
C LYS A 73 -11.13 -10.38 8.21
N VAL A 74 -11.82 -10.21 7.07
CA VAL A 74 -11.91 -8.91 6.42
C VAL A 74 -12.89 -8.06 7.22
N LEU A 75 -12.36 -7.05 7.91
CA LEU A 75 -13.17 -6.14 8.70
C LEU A 75 -13.82 -5.07 7.84
N PHE A 76 -13.10 -4.56 6.87
CA PHE A 76 -13.58 -3.50 6.00
C PHE A 76 -12.83 -3.56 4.68
N SER A 77 -13.48 -3.16 3.59
CA SER A 77 -12.83 -3.03 2.29
C SER A 77 -13.41 -1.81 1.57
N GLY A 78 -12.58 -1.19 0.75
CA GLY A 78 -13.01 -0.04 -0.02
C GLY A 78 -11.85 0.78 -0.53
N THR A 79 -12.18 1.95 -1.05
CA THR A 79 -11.19 2.94 -1.48
C THR A 79 -10.51 3.56 -0.25
N SER A 80 -9.41 4.26 -0.49
CA SER A 80 -8.71 4.95 0.60
C SER A 80 -9.61 5.97 1.30
N ASP A 81 -10.45 6.68 0.54
CA ASP A 81 -11.39 7.63 1.14
C ASP A 81 -12.44 6.94 2.01
N GLU A 82 -12.97 5.83 1.54
CA GLU A 82 -13.96 5.06 2.29
C GLU A 82 -13.36 4.54 3.59
N ILE A 83 -12.15 3.99 3.53
CA ILE A 83 -11.49 3.44 4.70
C ILE A 83 -11.13 4.52 5.70
N SER A 84 -10.56 5.64 5.24
CA SER A 84 -10.16 6.72 6.13
C SER A 84 -11.35 7.45 6.76
N SER A 85 -12.53 7.30 6.18
CA SER A 85 -13.76 7.88 6.72
C SER A 85 -14.52 6.94 7.64
N ASP A 86 -14.19 5.66 7.66
CA ASP A 86 -14.89 4.67 8.48
C ASP A 86 -14.43 4.77 9.92
N LYS A 87 -15.39 4.90 10.85
CA LYS A 87 -15.08 5.11 12.26
C LYS A 87 -14.37 3.92 12.89
N GLU A 88 -14.77 2.70 12.53
CA GLU A 88 -14.16 1.51 13.11
C GLU A 88 -12.76 1.27 12.57
N ALA A 89 -12.55 1.49 11.28
CA ALA A 89 -11.24 1.39 10.67
C ALA A 89 -10.28 2.41 11.29
N ARG A 90 -10.75 3.64 11.50
CA ARG A 90 -9.93 4.68 12.15
C ARG A 90 -9.57 4.28 13.57
N ARG A 91 -10.52 3.76 14.32
CA ARG A 91 -10.30 3.35 15.71
C ARG A 91 -9.27 2.22 15.82
N LEU A 92 -9.34 1.24 14.94
CA LEU A 92 -8.50 0.04 15.02
C LEU A 92 -7.14 0.18 14.35
N TYR A 93 -7.03 0.97 13.30
CA TYR A 93 -5.83 1.01 12.47
C TYR A 93 -5.19 2.38 12.33
N LEU A 94 -6.00 3.46 12.33
CA LEU A 94 -5.51 4.77 11.93
C LEU A 94 -5.42 5.77 13.08
N GLY A 95 -6.21 5.55 14.13
CA GLY A 95 -6.32 6.51 15.21
C GLY A 95 -7.27 7.66 14.86
N ASP A 96 -7.74 8.36 15.89
CA ASP A 96 -8.79 9.36 15.74
C ASP A 96 -8.38 10.58 14.91
N LYS A 97 -7.09 10.89 14.87
CA LYS A 97 -6.59 12.09 14.22
C LYS A 97 -6.01 11.81 12.84
N PHE A 98 -6.19 10.59 12.33
CA PHE A 98 -5.65 10.25 11.02
C PHE A 98 -6.33 11.04 9.91
N LYS A 99 -5.53 11.53 8.98
CA LYS A 99 -6.02 12.13 7.74
C LYS A 99 -5.10 11.71 6.59
N MET A 100 -5.70 11.43 5.45
CA MET A 100 -4.91 11.22 4.23
C MET A 100 -4.37 12.56 3.78
N GLU A 101 -3.10 12.59 3.40
CA GLU A 101 -2.47 13.81 2.91
C GLU A 101 -3.16 14.28 1.64
N GLY A 102 -3.47 15.57 1.59
CA GLY A 102 -4.14 16.17 0.44
C GLY A 102 -5.65 16.01 0.43
N ARG A 103 -6.25 15.56 1.55
CA ARG A 103 -7.69 15.33 1.63
C ARG A 103 -8.34 16.00 2.82
#